data_ee58826d862fdc03bcfd503605c52f3c
#
_entry.id   ee58826d862fdc03bcfd503605c52f3c
#
_cell.length_a   1.000
_cell.length_b   1.000
_cell.length_c   1.000
_cell.angle_alpha   90.00
_cell.angle_beta   90.00
_cell.angle_gamma   90.00
#
_symmetry.space_group_name_H-M   'P 1'
#
loop_
_entity.id
_entity.type
_entity.pdbx_description
1 polymer ?
#
loop_
_entity_poly.entity_id
_entity_poly.type
_entity_poly.pdbx_seq_one_letter_code
_entity_poly.pdbx_strand_id
1 'polypeptide(L)'
;MNKVTLKYELDLDFVLIAITSSLRDYRLCYFINKVTGLKLQKMTDYEIGMPPPVGSASFSLYANVDETDDTEYYVLANRGVEGGMLVPEMRHSDYFLIIKNFIDEEDLTELLDRIAAIAEVVSANEISPQKLKSKENLIF
;
A
#
# COMPACT_ATOMS: atom_id res chain seq x y z
N MET A 1 21.89 -14.62 -20.41
CA MET A 1 20.52 -14.21 -20.17
C MET A 1 20.00 -14.48 -18.76
N ASN A 2 20.41 -15.58 -18.18
CA ASN A 2 19.93 -15.91 -16.84
C ASN A 2 20.27 -14.85 -15.78
N LYS A 3 21.43 -14.21 -15.92
CA LYS A 3 21.80 -13.13 -15.00
C LYS A 3 20.82 -11.98 -15.04
N VAL A 4 20.36 -11.64 -16.23
CA VAL A 4 19.39 -10.55 -16.41
C VAL A 4 18.06 -10.95 -15.79
N THR A 5 17.66 -12.18 -16.01
CA THR A 5 16.42 -12.69 -15.42
C THR A 5 16.46 -12.64 -13.91
N LEU A 6 17.59 -13.03 -13.32
CA LEU A 6 17.75 -12.98 -11.86
C LEU A 6 17.69 -11.57 -11.31
N LYS A 7 18.22 -10.59 -12.06
CA LYS A 7 18.14 -9.20 -11.63
C LYS A 7 16.72 -8.65 -11.56
N TYR A 8 15.82 -9.25 -12.33
CA TYR A 8 14.43 -8.84 -12.36
C TYR A 8 13.53 -9.66 -11.49
N GLU A 9 14.13 -10.58 -10.71
CA GLU A 9 13.39 -11.23 -9.66
C GLU A 9 13.04 -10.19 -8.60
N LEU A 10 11.76 -9.90 -8.46
CA LEU A 10 11.28 -8.91 -7.53
C LEU A 10 10.88 -9.56 -6.23
N ASP A 11 11.16 -8.89 -5.11
CA ASP A 11 10.67 -9.30 -3.81
C ASP A 11 9.20 -8.89 -3.70
N LEU A 12 8.31 -9.78 -4.10
CA LEU A 12 6.87 -9.58 -4.02
C LEU A 12 6.24 -10.43 -2.92
N ASP A 13 7.06 -10.86 -1.96
CA ASP A 13 6.62 -11.66 -0.82
C ASP A 13 6.04 -10.76 0.28
N PHE A 14 4.95 -10.10 -0.07
CA PHE A 14 4.20 -9.27 0.86
C PHE A 14 2.70 -9.39 0.54
N VAL A 15 1.88 -9.07 1.54
CA VAL A 15 0.44 -9.00 1.34
C VAL A 15 0.08 -7.60 0.86
N LEU A 16 -0.72 -7.53 -0.19
CA LEU A 16 -1.16 -6.29 -0.79
C LEU A 16 -2.67 -6.17 -0.72
N ILE A 17 -3.14 -5.09 -0.11
CA ILE A 17 -4.56 -4.80 0.05
C ILE A 17 -4.88 -3.53 -0.73
N ALA A 18 -5.81 -3.62 -1.68
CA ALA A 18 -6.30 -2.46 -2.41
C ALA A 18 -7.50 -1.85 -1.67
N ILE A 19 -7.42 -0.56 -1.36
CA ILE A 19 -8.46 0.15 -0.61
C ILE A 19 -9.07 1.23 -1.49
N THR A 20 -10.40 1.22 -1.59
CA THR A 20 -11.16 2.28 -2.22
C THR A 20 -11.87 3.08 -1.14
N SER A 21 -11.56 4.36 -1.04
CA SER A 21 -12.11 5.24 -0.02
C SER A 21 -11.98 6.68 -0.46
N SER A 22 -12.98 7.50 -0.15
CA SER A 22 -12.93 8.95 -0.41
C SER A 22 -12.18 9.71 0.67
N LEU A 23 -11.76 9.05 1.75
CA LEU A 23 -11.02 9.70 2.83
C LEU A 23 -9.65 10.15 2.37
N ARG A 24 -9.19 11.27 2.90
CA ARG A 24 -7.81 11.69 2.76
C ARG A 24 -6.91 10.75 3.56
N ASP A 25 -5.63 10.72 3.21
CA ASP A 25 -4.65 9.80 3.78
C ASP A 25 -4.62 9.83 5.31
N TYR A 26 -4.55 11.02 5.90
CA TYR A 26 -4.46 11.15 7.36
C TYR A 26 -5.75 10.68 8.05
N ARG A 27 -6.91 10.87 7.41
CA ARG A 27 -8.17 10.42 7.97
C ARG A 27 -8.32 8.91 7.84
N LEU A 28 -7.94 8.35 6.70
CA LEU A 28 -7.98 6.91 6.52
C LEU A 28 -7.08 6.22 7.55
N CYS A 29 -5.86 6.71 7.71
CA CYS A 29 -4.92 6.11 8.67
C CYS A 29 -5.38 6.30 10.12
N TYR A 30 -6.02 7.43 10.42
CA TYR A 30 -6.64 7.63 11.73
C TYR A 30 -7.67 6.54 12.04
N PHE A 31 -8.57 6.27 11.10
CA PHE A 31 -9.61 5.26 11.30
C PHE A 31 -9.04 3.84 11.31
N ILE A 32 -8.06 3.56 10.47
CA ILE A 32 -7.39 2.27 10.50
C ILE A 32 -6.75 2.06 11.88
N ASN A 33 -6.03 3.03 12.38
CA ASN A 33 -5.42 2.95 13.72
C ASN A 33 -6.48 2.69 14.79
N LYS A 34 -7.59 3.39 14.70
CA LYS A 34 -8.66 3.28 15.67
C LYS A 34 -9.29 1.88 15.72
N VAL A 35 -9.52 1.28 14.56
CA VAL A 35 -10.21 -0.01 14.49
C VAL A 35 -9.26 -1.20 14.60
N THR A 36 -7.98 -1.03 14.34
CA THR A 36 -7.01 -2.13 14.31
C THR A 36 -6.00 -2.09 15.45
N GLY A 37 -5.82 -0.94 16.08
CA GLY A 37 -4.77 -0.78 17.09
C GLY A 37 -3.39 -0.49 16.50
N LEU A 38 -3.28 -0.35 15.19
CA LEU A 38 -2.03 0.06 14.55
C LEU A 38 -1.69 1.50 14.92
N LYS A 39 -0.43 1.87 14.69
CA LYS A 39 0.09 3.21 14.95
C LYS A 39 0.72 3.78 13.69
N LEU A 40 -0.06 3.86 12.63
CA LEU A 40 0.36 4.41 11.36
C LEU A 40 0.68 5.90 11.53
N GLN A 41 1.86 6.31 11.09
CA GLN A 41 2.31 7.71 11.12
C GLN A 41 2.86 8.10 9.77
N LYS A 42 2.70 9.38 9.44
CA LYS A 42 3.19 9.94 8.19
C LYS A 42 4.70 9.84 8.11
N MET A 43 5.17 9.32 7.00
CA MET A 43 6.59 9.23 6.66
C MET A 43 6.91 10.20 5.52
N THR A 44 8.20 10.29 5.16
CA THR A 44 8.60 10.97 3.94
C THR A 44 7.90 10.34 2.76
N ASP A 45 7.38 11.16 1.85
CA ASP A 45 6.68 10.66 0.67
C ASP A 45 7.56 9.71 -0.13
N TYR A 46 6.93 8.69 -0.68
CA TYR A 46 7.59 7.74 -1.56
C TYR A 46 7.66 8.32 -2.97
N GLU A 47 8.87 8.47 -3.50
CA GLU A 47 9.11 9.11 -4.79
C GLU A 47 9.54 8.09 -5.82
N ILE A 48 8.94 8.13 -7.00
CA ILE A 48 9.33 7.27 -8.11
C ILE A 48 9.44 8.09 -9.39
N GLY A 49 10.28 7.61 -10.31
CA GLY A 49 10.37 8.19 -11.65
C GLY A 49 9.13 7.89 -12.46
N MET A 50 8.70 8.84 -13.26
CA MET A 50 7.55 8.72 -14.14
C MET A 50 7.94 9.12 -15.56
N PRO A 51 7.23 8.59 -16.59
CA PRO A 51 7.47 9.02 -17.94
C PRO A 51 7.18 10.52 -18.10
N PRO A 52 7.85 11.20 -19.05
CA PRO A 52 7.51 12.58 -19.37
C PRO A 52 6.02 12.68 -19.73
N PRO A 53 5.37 13.83 -19.44
CA PRO A 53 5.93 15.06 -18.87
C PRO A 53 5.99 15.09 -17.34
N VAL A 54 5.53 14.06 -16.65
CA VAL A 54 5.47 14.06 -15.18
C VAL A 54 6.89 14.09 -14.58
N GLY A 55 7.80 13.26 -15.09
CA GLY A 55 9.18 13.18 -14.64
C GLY A 55 9.38 12.42 -13.34
N SER A 56 8.69 12.80 -12.29
CA SER A 56 8.67 12.08 -11.00
C SER A 56 7.35 12.32 -10.31
N ALA A 57 6.99 11.44 -9.41
CA ALA A 57 5.77 11.57 -8.62
C ALA A 57 6.04 11.16 -7.18
N SER A 58 5.40 11.87 -6.26
CA SER A 58 5.49 11.61 -4.82
C SER A 58 4.16 11.09 -4.33
N PHE A 59 4.21 10.03 -3.54
CA PHE A 59 3.03 9.37 -3.01
C PHE A 59 3.08 9.36 -1.49
N SER A 60 1.98 9.73 -0.87
CA SER A 60 1.86 9.75 0.58
C SER A 60 2.13 8.36 1.15
N LEU A 61 2.97 8.28 2.16
CA LEU A 61 3.37 7.04 2.81
C LEU A 61 3.17 7.14 4.30
N TYR A 62 2.49 6.17 4.87
CA TYR A 62 2.35 5.99 6.32
C TYR A 62 2.93 4.63 6.69
N ALA A 63 3.54 4.54 7.86
CA ALA A 63 4.10 3.29 8.37
C ALA A 63 3.73 3.09 9.82
N ASN A 64 3.51 1.84 10.20
CA ASN A 64 3.27 1.48 11.59
C ASN A 64 4.58 1.62 12.37
N VAL A 65 4.55 2.41 13.44
CA VAL A 65 5.72 2.70 14.26
C VAL A 65 5.76 1.89 15.56
N ASP A 66 4.85 0.96 15.74
CA ASP A 66 4.85 0.08 16.90
C ASP A 66 5.86 -1.05 16.69
N GLU A 67 6.99 -0.96 17.37
CA GLU A 67 8.11 -1.90 17.20
C GLU A 67 7.92 -3.21 17.97
N THR A 68 6.82 -3.37 18.70
CA THR A 68 6.55 -4.63 19.39
C THR A 68 6.11 -5.74 18.46
N ASP A 69 5.78 -5.40 17.22
CA ASP A 69 5.33 -6.33 16.20
C ASP A 69 6.39 -6.44 15.11
N ASP A 70 6.79 -7.66 14.78
CA ASP A 70 7.72 -7.91 13.68
C ASP A 70 7.07 -7.68 12.31
N THR A 71 5.76 -7.72 12.23
CA THR A 71 5.03 -7.43 11.00
C THR A 71 5.10 -5.93 10.69
N GLU A 72 5.41 -5.60 9.46
CA GLU A 72 5.49 -4.22 9.00
C GLU A 72 4.24 -3.87 8.20
N TYR A 73 3.68 -2.70 8.47
CA TYR A 73 2.47 -2.22 7.80
C TYR A 73 2.73 -0.85 7.20
N TYR A 74 2.37 -0.68 5.92
CA TYR A 74 2.53 0.57 5.19
C TYR A 74 1.24 0.90 4.46
N VAL A 75 0.88 2.17 4.43
CA VAL A 75 -0.22 2.67 3.60
C VAL A 75 0.35 3.64 2.59
N LEU A 76 0.18 3.34 1.31
CA LEU A 76 0.62 4.16 0.18
C LEU A 76 -0.58 4.70 -0.57
N ALA A 77 -0.58 5.99 -0.87
CA ALA A 77 -1.59 6.56 -1.75
C ALA A 77 -1.32 6.12 -3.19
N ASN A 78 -2.37 5.82 -3.93
CA ASN A 78 -2.24 5.45 -5.34
C ASN A 78 -2.16 6.68 -6.25
N ARG A 79 -2.60 7.85 -5.77
CA ARG A 79 -2.53 9.09 -6.54
C ARG A 79 -1.40 9.96 -6.02
N GLY A 80 -0.59 10.45 -6.94
CA GLY A 80 0.53 11.32 -6.59
C GLY A 80 0.05 12.69 -6.09
N VAL A 81 0.87 13.32 -5.28
CA VAL A 81 0.57 14.64 -4.72
C VAL A 81 0.35 15.68 -5.83
N GLU A 82 1.14 15.61 -6.88
CA GLU A 82 1.08 16.54 -8.01
C GLU A 82 0.66 15.86 -9.31
N GLY A 83 0.11 14.66 -9.22
CA GLY A 83 -0.34 13.89 -10.38
C GLY A 83 0.36 12.54 -10.47
N GLY A 84 -0.06 11.74 -11.43
CA GLY A 84 0.42 10.38 -11.61
C GLY A 84 -0.25 9.39 -10.70
N MET A 85 -0.12 8.13 -11.04
CA MET A 85 -0.65 7.02 -10.24
C MET A 85 0.44 6.01 -9.98
N LEU A 86 0.45 5.47 -8.78
CA LEU A 86 1.41 4.44 -8.37
C LEU A 86 1.17 3.14 -9.15
N VAL A 87 -0.09 2.73 -9.21
CA VAL A 87 -0.54 1.54 -9.94
C VAL A 87 -1.69 1.95 -10.85
N PRO A 88 -1.38 2.43 -12.08
CA PRO A 88 -2.42 2.99 -12.98
C PRO A 88 -3.49 1.99 -13.39
N GLU A 89 -3.14 0.73 -13.49
CA GLU A 89 -4.12 -0.32 -13.85
C GLU A 89 -5.15 -0.55 -12.75
N MET A 90 -4.87 -0.08 -11.52
CA MET A 90 -5.79 -0.14 -10.38
C MET A 90 -6.37 1.25 -10.10
N ARG A 91 -6.88 1.89 -11.12
CA ARG A 91 -7.30 3.30 -11.07
C ARG A 91 -8.42 3.60 -10.07
N HIS A 92 -9.18 2.59 -9.67
CA HIS A 92 -10.27 2.74 -8.70
C HIS A 92 -9.81 2.54 -7.25
N SER A 93 -8.57 2.08 -7.07
CA SER A 93 -8.00 1.97 -5.73
C SER A 93 -7.35 3.29 -5.35
N ASP A 94 -7.68 3.78 -4.17
CA ASP A 94 -7.18 5.07 -3.70
C ASP A 94 -5.92 4.89 -2.86
N TYR A 95 -5.79 3.74 -2.20
CA TYR A 95 -4.66 3.42 -1.32
C TYR A 95 -4.31 1.95 -1.41
N PHE A 96 -3.07 1.64 -1.04
CA PHE A 96 -2.61 0.27 -0.85
C PHE A 96 -2.08 0.10 0.56
N LEU A 97 -2.55 -0.94 1.24
CA LEU A 97 -1.94 -1.39 2.49
C LEU A 97 -1.00 -2.53 2.15
N ILE A 98 0.26 -2.38 2.52
CA ILE A 98 1.31 -3.35 2.26
C ILE A 98 1.76 -3.93 3.59
N ILE A 99 1.72 -5.25 3.71
CA ILE A 99 2.07 -5.96 4.94
C ILE A 99 3.27 -6.83 4.64
N LYS A 100 4.39 -6.55 5.30
CA LYS A 100 5.66 -7.24 5.12
C LYS A 100 6.01 -8.10 6.32
N ASN A 101 6.93 -9.00 6.10
CA ASN A 101 7.38 -10.05 6.99
C ASN A 101 6.32 -11.13 7.07
N PHE A 102 5.52 -11.20 8.08
CA PHE A 102 4.53 -12.28 8.15
C PHE A 102 3.27 -11.81 8.86
N ILE A 103 2.13 -12.22 8.34
CA ILE A 103 0.84 -12.14 9.04
C ILE A 103 0.10 -13.46 8.79
N ASP A 104 -0.47 -14.05 9.84
CA ASP A 104 -1.23 -15.27 9.64
C ASP A 104 -2.62 -14.94 9.07
N GLU A 105 -3.29 -15.98 8.55
CA GLU A 105 -4.57 -15.79 7.85
C GLU A 105 -5.68 -15.28 8.76
N GLU A 106 -5.69 -15.68 10.02
CA GLU A 106 -6.72 -15.21 10.97
C GLU A 106 -6.56 -13.72 11.23
N ASP A 107 -5.33 -13.30 11.49
CA ASP A 107 -5.04 -11.88 11.74
C ASP A 107 -5.31 -11.04 10.50
N LEU A 108 -4.98 -11.54 9.33
CA LEU A 108 -5.25 -10.85 8.08
C LEU A 108 -6.76 -10.68 7.85
N THR A 109 -7.51 -11.75 8.04
CA THR A 109 -8.96 -11.70 7.88
C THR A 109 -9.59 -10.69 8.84
N GLU A 110 -9.18 -10.70 10.10
CA GLU A 110 -9.67 -9.77 11.10
C GLU A 110 -9.31 -8.33 10.72
N LEU A 111 -8.08 -8.10 10.27
CA LEU A 111 -7.62 -6.79 9.85
C LEU A 111 -8.47 -6.26 8.69
N LEU A 112 -8.69 -7.09 7.67
CA LEU A 112 -9.51 -6.72 6.52
C LEU A 112 -10.95 -6.42 6.92
N ASP A 113 -11.54 -7.24 7.78
CA ASP A 113 -12.91 -7.04 8.23
C ASP A 113 -13.05 -5.71 8.98
N ARG A 114 -12.09 -5.38 9.83
CA ARG A 114 -12.11 -4.13 10.59
C ARG A 114 -11.97 -2.91 9.67
N ILE A 115 -11.07 -2.98 8.70
CA ILE A 115 -10.87 -1.88 7.74
C ILE A 115 -12.12 -1.72 6.88
N ALA A 116 -12.68 -2.81 6.38
CA ALA A 116 -13.87 -2.78 5.54
C ALA A 116 -15.11 -2.25 6.29
N ALA A 117 -15.11 -2.33 7.61
CA ALA A 117 -16.21 -1.81 8.44
C ALA A 117 -16.15 -0.30 8.65
N ILE A 118 -15.06 0.37 8.27
CA ILE A 118 -14.99 1.83 8.32
C ILE A 118 -16.01 2.38 7.33
N ALA A 119 -16.87 3.30 7.80
CA ALA A 119 -18.01 3.76 7.02
C ALA A 119 -17.63 4.30 5.64
N GLU A 120 -16.52 5.03 5.55
CA GLU A 120 -16.09 5.68 4.31
C GLU A 120 -15.18 4.79 3.45
N VAL A 121 -14.94 3.56 3.85
CA VAL A 121 -14.23 2.59 3.03
C VAL A 121 -15.23 1.82 2.18
N VAL A 122 -15.11 1.95 0.87
CA VAL A 122 -15.99 1.25 -0.08
C VAL A 122 -15.58 -0.22 -0.18
N SER A 123 -14.28 -0.48 -0.26
CA SER A 123 -13.75 -1.85 -0.35
C SER A 123 -12.32 -1.92 0.14
N ALA A 124 -11.95 -3.10 0.63
CA ALA A 124 -10.58 -3.42 1.01
C ALA A 124 -10.38 -4.89 0.65
N ASN A 125 -9.61 -5.15 -0.41
CA ASN A 125 -9.45 -6.50 -0.96
C ASN A 125 -7.99 -6.85 -1.15
N GLU A 126 -7.65 -8.07 -0.79
CA GLU A 126 -6.33 -8.60 -1.07
C GLU A 126 -6.19 -8.86 -2.56
N ILE A 127 -5.05 -8.43 -3.12
CA ILE A 127 -4.72 -8.69 -4.52
C ILE A 127 -3.32 -9.29 -4.61
N SER A 128 -3.08 -10.03 -5.69
CA SER A 128 -1.77 -10.64 -5.92
C SER A 128 -0.85 -9.62 -6.59
N PRO A 129 0.25 -9.23 -5.94
CA PRO A 129 1.16 -8.24 -6.53
C PRO A 129 1.81 -8.72 -7.83
N GLN A 130 1.98 -10.04 -8.01
CA GLN A 130 2.58 -10.60 -9.21
C GLN A 130 1.75 -10.34 -10.46
N LYS A 131 0.46 -10.12 -10.32
CA LYS A 131 -0.45 -9.89 -11.45
C LYS A 131 -0.44 -8.45 -11.93
N LEU A 132 0.19 -7.55 -11.20
CA LEU A 132 0.20 -6.13 -11.55
C LEU A 132 1.29 -5.83 -12.56
N LYS A 133 0.98 -4.97 -13.54
CA LYS A 133 1.97 -4.46 -14.49
C LYS A 133 2.96 -3.54 -13.80
N SER A 134 2.48 -2.74 -12.84
CA SER A 134 3.28 -1.76 -12.12
C SER A 134 3.84 -2.29 -10.81
N LYS A 135 4.03 -3.59 -10.70
CA LYS A 135 4.50 -4.23 -9.46
C LYS A 135 5.82 -3.68 -8.96
N GLU A 136 6.69 -3.23 -9.86
CA GLU A 136 7.97 -2.64 -9.48
C GLU A 136 7.81 -1.40 -8.60
N ASN A 137 6.73 -0.67 -8.78
CA ASN A 137 6.47 0.54 -8.01
C ASN A 137 6.14 0.24 -6.53
N LEU A 138 5.87 -1.01 -6.20
CA LEU A 138 5.53 -1.42 -4.85
C LEU A 138 6.72 -1.99 -4.07
N ILE A 139 7.91 -1.97 -4.66
CA ILE A 139 9.15 -2.42 -4.03
C ILE A 139 9.86 -1.20 -3.44
N PHE A 140 9.96 -1.14 -2.13
CA PHE A 140 10.62 -0.04 -1.44
C PHE A 140 11.21 -0.44 -0.09
#